data_e3fb93105f2cee69359a4b779786085e
#
_entry.id   e3fb93105f2cee69359a4b779786085e
#
_cell.length_a   1.000
_cell.length_b   1.000
_cell.length_c   1.000
_cell.angle_alpha   90.00
_cell.angle_beta   90.00
_cell.angle_gamma   90.00
#
_symmetry.space_group_name_H-M   'P 1'
#
loop_
_entity.id
_entity.type
_entity.pdbx_description
1 polymer ?
#
loop_
_entity_poly.entity_id
_entity_poly.type
_entity_poly.pdbx_seq_one_letter_code
_entity_poly.pdbx_strand_id
1 'polypeptide(L)'
;AILAISSTTIIVKALNDLKMKNERFAQLIFGVLIVEDILGIGIIALLSSIAVSGTVSSGEVFSTVGKLSLFMIVALVIGILLVPRLLAYVAKFESDEMLLITVLGLCFGFCLLVVKLEYSMVLGAFLIGAIMAESRQLLKIERLIEPVRDLFSAIFFVAIGLMLDPMILLQYAWPIAVITVAVVLGKMLSCGLGAFIAGNDGRTSLRVGMGLSQIGEFSFIIASLGMTLQVTSNFLYPVAVAVSVLTTLMTPYLIRAADPLSIKLAAVMPQRLSRVLGMYGEWLRSIQPQGEGALLASMIRRILLQVGVNLALVIAIFFSGAYFAERMSAYLQDWISDPSWQKALIWGGALLLSLPFLIAAYRKLKALSMLLAEMGVKPEMAGRHTERVRRVIAEVIPILSLLVIFLLLAALSASILPTNKLL
;
A
#
# COMPACT_ATOMS: atom_id res chain seq x y z
N ALA A 1 15.13 8.23 3.08
CA ALA A 1 14.06 7.48 3.74
C ALA A 1 13.48 8.27 4.92
N ILE A 2 14.31 8.64 5.94
CA ILE A 2 13.85 9.34 7.17
C ILE A 2 13.03 10.60 6.88
N LEU A 3 13.36 11.38 5.86
CA LEU A 3 12.72 12.66 5.54
C LEU A 3 11.55 12.53 4.53
N ALA A 4 11.25 11.32 4.05
CA ALA A 4 10.35 11.14 2.92
C ALA A 4 8.87 11.02 3.32
N ILE A 5 8.58 10.51 4.52
CA ILE A 5 7.22 10.09 4.92
C ILE A 5 6.57 11.13 5.80
N SER A 6 5.34 11.51 5.46
CA SER A 6 4.52 12.48 6.21
C SER A 6 3.71 11.78 7.31
N SER A 7 3.23 12.53 8.31
CA SER A 7 2.33 12.00 9.35
C SER A 7 0.87 12.21 8.96
N THR A 8 0.15 11.11 8.89
CA THR A 8 -1.30 11.12 8.65
C THR A 8 -2.06 11.78 9.80
N THR A 9 -1.68 11.48 11.05
CA THR A 9 -2.32 12.00 12.26
C THR A 9 -2.24 13.53 12.35
N ILE A 10 -1.05 14.09 12.10
CA ILE A 10 -0.80 15.54 12.16
C ILE A 10 -1.62 16.28 11.09
N ILE A 11 -1.65 15.75 9.87
CA ILE A 11 -2.38 16.39 8.76
C ILE A 11 -3.89 16.33 8.98
N VAL A 12 -4.42 15.17 9.41
CA VAL A 12 -5.86 15.06 9.71
C VAL A 12 -6.25 16.08 10.76
N LYS A 13 -5.47 16.22 11.84
CA LYS A 13 -5.73 17.21 12.88
C LYS A 13 -5.65 18.64 12.33
N ALA A 14 -4.57 18.98 11.62
CA ALA A 14 -4.40 20.32 11.04
C ALA A 14 -5.55 20.69 10.08
N LEU A 15 -5.97 19.77 9.22
CA LEU A 15 -7.09 20.00 8.30
C LEU A 15 -8.46 20.11 9.02
N ASN A 16 -8.65 19.35 10.11
CA ASN A 16 -9.84 19.47 10.95
C ASN A 16 -9.88 20.83 11.65
N ASP A 17 -8.78 21.28 12.26
CA ASP A 17 -8.67 22.56 12.95
C ASP A 17 -8.87 23.75 11.99
N LEU A 18 -8.43 23.60 10.75
CA LEU A 18 -8.63 24.56 9.66
C LEU A 18 -10.01 24.45 8.98
N LYS A 19 -10.84 23.44 9.32
CA LYS A 19 -12.14 23.12 8.69
C LYS A 19 -12.02 22.84 7.18
N MET A 20 -10.89 22.32 6.72
CA MET A 20 -10.57 22.08 5.31
C MET A 20 -10.58 20.59 4.94
N LYS A 21 -10.94 19.68 5.85
CA LYS A 21 -10.90 18.22 5.64
C LYS A 21 -11.67 17.73 4.43
N ASN A 22 -12.78 18.39 4.09
CA ASN A 22 -13.66 17.98 2.99
C ASN A 22 -13.28 18.59 1.64
N GLU A 23 -12.25 19.43 1.57
CA GLU A 23 -11.81 20.02 0.32
C GLU A 23 -11.08 18.98 -0.58
N ARG A 24 -11.10 19.21 -1.89
CA ARG A 24 -10.51 18.31 -2.89
C ARG A 24 -9.01 18.04 -2.64
N PHE A 25 -8.25 19.07 -2.27
CA PHE A 25 -6.82 18.91 -2.00
C PHE A 25 -6.55 18.03 -0.77
N ALA A 26 -7.44 18.06 0.25
CA ALA A 26 -7.34 17.20 1.42
C ALA A 26 -7.53 15.72 1.05
N GLN A 27 -8.47 15.42 0.17
CA GLN A 27 -8.67 14.05 -0.34
C GLN A 27 -7.45 13.55 -1.12
N LEU A 28 -6.80 14.43 -1.89
CA LEU A 28 -5.54 14.10 -2.57
C LEU A 28 -4.41 13.83 -1.57
N ILE A 29 -4.28 14.67 -0.54
CA ILE A 29 -3.31 14.45 0.54
C ILE A 29 -3.52 13.08 1.19
N PHE A 30 -4.75 12.73 1.55
CA PHE A 30 -5.04 11.41 2.14
C PHE A 30 -4.66 10.26 1.21
N GLY A 31 -4.91 10.39 -0.10
CA GLY A 31 -4.48 9.40 -1.09
C GLY A 31 -2.96 9.25 -1.17
N VAL A 32 -2.22 10.36 -1.12
CA VAL A 32 -0.74 10.35 -1.09
C VAL A 32 -0.22 9.73 0.18
N LEU A 33 -0.79 10.08 1.35
CA LEU A 33 -0.38 9.53 2.65
C LEU A 33 -0.52 8.00 2.70
N ILE A 34 -1.62 7.44 2.19
CA ILE A 34 -1.79 5.98 2.12
C ILE A 34 -0.66 5.33 1.32
N VAL A 35 -0.25 5.94 0.20
CA VAL A 35 0.86 5.43 -0.61
C VAL A 35 2.20 5.61 0.10
N GLU A 36 2.43 6.78 0.74
CA GLU A 36 3.64 7.03 1.55
C GLU A 36 3.77 6.01 2.69
N ASP A 37 2.69 5.67 3.39
CA ASP A 37 2.69 4.69 4.48
C ASP A 37 3.05 3.28 3.98
N ILE A 38 2.47 2.84 2.86
CA ILE A 38 2.82 1.55 2.24
C ILE A 38 4.30 1.51 1.84
N LEU A 39 4.81 2.58 1.20
CA LEU A 39 6.21 2.70 0.82
C LEU A 39 7.11 2.75 2.05
N GLY A 40 6.69 3.45 3.12
CA GLY A 40 7.40 3.54 4.39
C GLY A 40 7.65 2.19 5.02
N ILE A 41 6.63 1.35 5.06
CA ILE A 41 6.73 -0.03 5.57
C ILE A 41 7.68 -0.86 4.72
N GLY A 42 7.58 -0.74 3.38
CA GLY A 42 8.50 -1.39 2.46
C GLY A 42 9.96 -0.98 2.70
N ILE A 43 10.21 0.32 2.91
CA ILE A 43 11.53 0.86 3.21
C ILE A 43 12.06 0.33 4.55
N ILE A 44 11.23 0.30 5.61
CA ILE A 44 11.62 -0.23 6.92
C ILE A 44 12.01 -1.70 6.81
N ALA A 45 11.22 -2.50 6.11
CA ALA A 45 11.49 -3.91 5.89
C ALA A 45 12.79 -4.15 5.11
N LEU A 46 13.04 -3.36 4.06
CA LEU A 46 14.29 -3.40 3.28
C LEU A 46 15.50 -3.01 4.11
N LEU A 47 15.42 -1.91 4.86
CA LEU A 47 16.52 -1.43 5.71
C LEU A 47 16.85 -2.44 6.82
N SER A 48 15.83 -3.03 7.45
CA SER A 48 16.02 -4.08 8.45
C SER A 48 16.78 -5.28 7.86
N SER A 49 16.41 -5.71 6.66
CA SER A 49 17.06 -6.83 5.99
C SER A 49 18.51 -6.54 5.60
N ILE A 50 18.78 -5.37 5.01
CA ILE A 50 20.13 -4.95 4.62
C ILE A 50 21.04 -4.85 5.85
N ALA A 51 20.52 -4.34 6.96
CA ALA A 51 21.30 -4.18 8.17
C ALA A 51 21.65 -5.53 8.85
N VAL A 52 20.76 -6.52 8.73
CA VAL A 52 21.01 -7.88 9.27
C VAL A 52 21.95 -8.68 8.38
N SER A 53 21.84 -8.58 7.06
CA SER A 53 22.67 -9.34 6.10
C SER A 53 24.09 -8.78 5.91
N GLY A 54 24.28 -7.48 6.20
CA GLY A 54 25.60 -6.80 6.09
C GLY A 54 26.12 -6.65 4.66
N THR A 55 25.46 -7.26 3.68
CA THR A 55 25.85 -7.24 2.26
C THR A 55 24.67 -6.85 1.38
N VAL A 56 24.93 -6.01 0.39
CA VAL A 56 23.94 -5.61 -0.62
C VAL A 56 24.21 -6.44 -1.89
N SER A 57 24.01 -7.76 -1.83
CA SER A 57 23.97 -8.52 -3.06
C SER A 57 22.57 -8.43 -3.69
N SER A 58 22.51 -8.18 -4.99
CA SER A 58 21.22 -8.08 -5.70
C SER A 58 20.36 -9.33 -5.55
N GLY A 59 20.96 -10.51 -5.41
CA GLY A 59 20.25 -11.77 -5.20
C GLY A 59 19.61 -11.88 -3.81
N GLU A 60 20.29 -11.42 -2.75
CA GLU A 60 19.76 -11.44 -1.37
C GLU A 60 18.63 -10.41 -1.19
N VAL A 61 18.77 -9.20 -1.77
CA VAL A 61 17.71 -8.21 -1.77
C VAL A 61 16.47 -8.75 -2.47
N PHE A 62 16.62 -9.38 -3.65
CA PHE A 62 15.50 -9.96 -4.38
C PHE A 62 14.85 -11.12 -3.60
N SER A 63 15.64 -11.99 -2.96
CA SER A 63 15.13 -13.06 -2.10
C SER A 63 14.36 -12.51 -0.90
N THR A 64 14.89 -11.47 -0.25
CA THR A 64 14.23 -10.84 0.91
C THR A 64 12.94 -10.13 0.53
N VAL A 65 12.94 -9.35 -0.55
CA VAL A 65 11.71 -8.73 -1.07
C VAL A 65 10.70 -9.79 -1.46
N GLY A 66 11.15 -10.89 -2.07
CA GLY A 66 10.30 -12.03 -2.43
C GLY A 66 9.66 -12.69 -1.20
N LYS A 67 10.44 -12.97 -0.16
CA LYS A 67 9.93 -13.55 1.12
C LYS A 67 8.94 -12.61 1.81
N LEU A 68 9.28 -11.31 1.88
CA LEU A 68 8.40 -10.29 2.47
C LEU A 68 7.08 -10.19 1.70
N SER A 69 7.16 -10.11 0.36
CA SER A 69 5.97 -10.03 -0.49
C SER A 69 5.10 -11.28 -0.35
N LEU A 70 5.71 -12.45 -0.32
CA LEU A 70 5.02 -13.71 -0.10
C LEU A 70 4.31 -13.72 1.26
N PHE A 71 5.04 -13.34 2.33
CA PHE A 71 4.45 -13.22 3.67
C PHE A 71 3.26 -12.26 3.68
N MET A 72 3.40 -11.06 3.10
CA MET A 72 2.32 -10.07 3.02
C MET A 72 1.09 -10.62 2.28
N ILE A 73 1.30 -11.28 1.13
CA ILE A 73 0.21 -11.85 0.35
C ILE A 73 -0.50 -12.94 1.15
N VAL A 74 0.23 -13.88 1.76
CA VAL A 74 -0.34 -14.97 2.55
C VAL A 74 -1.11 -14.42 3.75
N ALA A 75 -0.52 -13.46 4.48
CA ALA A 75 -1.15 -12.82 5.63
C ALA A 75 -2.44 -12.08 5.25
N LEU A 76 -2.41 -11.31 4.14
CA LEU A 76 -3.59 -10.63 3.62
C LEU A 76 -4.70 -11.61 3.22
N VAL A 77 -4.35 -12.70 2.50
CA VAL A 77 -5.34 -13.70 2.07
C VAL A 77 -6.03 -14.36 3.25
N ILE A 78 -5.21 -14.95 4.13
CA ILE A 78 -5.74 -15.65 5.31
C ILE A 78 -6.49 -14.66 6.19
N GLY A 79 -5.93 -13.47 6.38
CA GLY A 79 -6.53 -12.42 7.19
C GLY A 79 -7.89 -11.96 6.65
N ILE A 80 -8.00 -11.63 5.36
CA ILE A 80 -9.28 -11.22 4.74
C ILE A 80 -10.32 -12.34 4.76
N LEU A 81 -9.90 -13.59 4.72
CA LEU A 81 -10.82 -14.73 4.82
C LEU A 81 -11.33 -14.97 6.24
N LEU A 82 -10.48 -14.78 7.24
CA LEU A 82 -10.80 -15.14 8.64
C LEU A 82 -11.29 -13.95 9.46
N VAL A 83 -10.55 -12.83 9.43
CA VAL A 83 -10.78 -11.70 10.34
C VAL A 83 -12.14 -11.03 10.14
N PRO A 84 -12.59 -10.68 8.90
CA PRO A 84 -13.92 -10.10 8.71
C PRO A 84 -15.06 -11.03 9.15
N ARG A 85 -14.89 -12.37 8.99
CA ARG A 85 -15.87 -13.35 9.46
C ARG A 85 -15.93 -13.40 10.98
N LEU A 86 -14.78 -13.40 11.64
CA LEU A 86 -14.68 -13.37 13.10
C LEU A 86 -15.31 -12.08 13.65
N LEU A 87 -14.97 -10.93 13.08
CA LEU A 87 -15.54 -9.64 13.48
C LEU A 87 -17.06 -9.59 13.26
N ALA A 88 -17.56 -10.15 12.15
CA ALA A 88 -18.98 -10.26 11.88
C ALA A 88 -19.69 -11.20 12.86
N TYR A 89 -19.01 -12.27 13.31
CA TYR A 89 -19.53 -13.16 14.35
C TYR A 89 -19.62 -12.47 15.70
N VAL A 90 -18.55 -11.79 16.12
CA VAL A 90 -18.52 -11.06 17.40
C VAL A 90 -19.53 -9.91 17.41
N ALA A 91 -19.72 -9.23 16.29
CA ALA A 91 -20.70 -8.14 16.18
C ALA A 91 -22.16 -8.59 16.39
N LYS A 92 -22.48 -9.89 16.27
CA LYS A 92 -23.82 -10.43 16.57
C LYS A 92 -24.19 -10.36 18.05
N PHE A 93 -23.21 -10.27 18.94
CA PHE A 93 -23.45 -10.13 20.37
C PHE A 93 -23.84 -8.71 20.78
N GLU A 94 -23.83 -7.74 19.84
CA GLU A 94 -24.21 -6.34 20.05
C GLU A 94 -23.47 -5.62 21.19
N SER A 95 -22.33 -6.18 21.66
CA SER A 95 -21.50 -5.59 22.70
C SER A 95 -20.31 -4.85 22.08
N ASP A 96 -20.20 -3.57 22.40
CA ASP A 96 -19.11 -2.70 21.98
C ASP A 96 -17.79 -3.10 22.65
N GLU A 97 -17.84 -3.54 23.90
CA GLU A 97 -16.68 -4.00 24.67
C GLU A 97 -16.10 -5.28 24.06
N MET A 98 -16.94 -6.26 23.73
CA MET A 98 -16.49 -7.49 23.07
C MET A 98 -15.83 -7.20 21.72
N LEU A 99 -16.42 -6.31 20.93
CA LEU A 99 -15.86 -5.93 19.64
C LEU A 99 -14.51 -5.22 19.82
N LEU A 100 -14.41 -4.27 20.75
CA LEU A 100 -13.18 -3.54 21.05
C LEU A 100 -12.06 -4.48 21.51
N ILE A 101 -12.33 -5.36 22.47
CA ILE A 101 -11.35 -6.33 22.98
C ILE A 101 -10.91 -7.28 21.86
N THR A 102 -11.84 -7.73 21.02
CA THR A 102 -11.50 -8.59 19.88
C THR A 102 -10.59 -7.88 18.88
N VAL A 103 -10.87 -6.63 18.55
CA VAL A 103 -10.05 -5.82 17.63
C VAL A 103 -8.65 -5.61 18.20
N LEU A 104 -8.55 -5.22 19.46
CA LEU A 104 -7.24 -5.04 20.13
C LEU A 104 -6.49 -6.36 20.26
N GLY A 105 -7.18 -7.44 20.64
CA GLY A 105 -6.60 -8.78 20.72
C GLY A 105 -6.06 -9.29 19.39
N LEU A 106 -6.79 -9.07 18.29
CA LEU A 106 -6.32 -9.39 16.95
C LEU A 106 -5.11 -8.51 16.55
N CYS A 107 -5.15 -7.21 16.88
CA CYS A 107 -4.06 -6.29 16.56
C CYS A 107 -2.77 -6.71 17.27
N PHE A 108 -2.79 -6.83 18.60
CA PHE A 108 -1.60 -7.21 19.37
C PHE A 108 -1.16 -8.64 19.11
N GLY A 109 -2.10 -9.58 18.98
CA GLY A 109 -1.81 -10.98 18.70
C GLY A 109 -1.15 -11.17 17.33
N PHE A 110 -1.63 -10.46 16.31
CA PHE A 110 -1.01 -10.50 14.99
C PHE A 110 0.35 -9.81 14.98
N CYS A 111 0.53 -8.70 15.68
CA CYS A 111 1.84 -8.05 15.85
C CYS A 111 2.86 -8.98 16.49
N LEU A 112 2.47 -9.70 17.57
CA LEU A 112 3.33 -10.70 18.21
C LEU A 112 3.69 -11.85 17.28
N LEU A 113 2.75 -12.33 16.48
CA LEU A 113 2.99 -13.36 15.47
C LEU A 113 4.02 -12.87 14.43
N VAL A 114 3.87 -11.65 13.94
CA VAL A 114 4.77 -11.06 12.94
C VAL A 114 6.18 -10.90 13.50
N VAL A 115 6.31 -10.46 14.76
CA VAL A 115 7.61 -10.36 15.45
C VAL A 115 8.27 -11.74 15.63
N LYS A 116 7.49 -12.78 15.96
CA LYS A 116 8.01 -14.17 16.03
C LYS A 116 8.49 -14.71 14.68
N LEU A 117 8.00 -14.15 13.59
CA LEU A 117 8.45 -14.44 12.22
C LEU A 117 9.62 -13.53 11.78
N GLU A 118 10.23 -12.81 12.72
CA GLU A 118 11.38 -11.92 12.51
C GLU A 118 11.06 -10.69 11.62
N TYR A 119 9.78 -10.33 11.49
CA TYR A 119 9.36 -9.10 10.82
C TYR A 119 9.06 -7.98 11.82
N SER A 120 8.98 -6.75 11.30
CA SER A 120 8.68 -5.56 12.10
C SER A 120 7.28 -5.59 12.70
N MET A 121 7.15 -5.21 13.98
CA MET A 121 5.85 -5.02 14.65
C MET A 121 4.97 -4.02 13.90
N VAL A 122 5.55 -2.96 13.34
CA VAL A 122 4.85 -1.93 12.56
C VAL A 122 4.19 -2.53 11.31
N LEU A 123 4.90 -3.45 10.62
CA LEU A 123 4.34 -4.19 9.49
C LEU A 123 3.12 -5.02 9.93
N GLY A 124 3.22 -5.67 11.09
CA GLY A 124 2.11 -6.45 11.65
C GLY A 124 0.88 -5.58 11.93
N ALA A 125 1.06 -4.46 12.61
CA ALA A 125 -0.02 -3.53 12.92
C ALA A 125 -0.71 -2.97 11.66
N PHE A 126 0.07 -2.62 10.65
CA PHE A 126 -0.46 -2.15 9.38
C PHE A 126 -1.26 -3.22 8.64
N LEU A 127 -0.71 -4.44 8.51
CA LEU A 127 -1.38 -5.53 7.81
C LEU A 127 -2.71 -5.89 8.45
N ILE A 128 -2.74 -6.03 9.77
CA ILE A 128 -3.99 -6.38 10.46
C ILE A 128 -5.01 -5.24 10.36
N GLY A 129 -4.57 -3.98 10.42
CA GLY A 129 -5.41 -2.80 10.18
C GLY A 129 -6.02 -2.81 8.77
N ALA A 130 -5.21 -3.06 7.74
CA ALA A 130 -5.68 -3.19 6.36
C ALA A 130 -6.68 -4.35 6.18
N ILE A 131 -6.45 -5.48 6.85
CA ILE A 131 -7.37 -6.62 6.84
C ILE A 131 -8.71 -6.26 7.52
N MET A 132 -8.67 -5.56 8.65
CA MET A 132 -9.87 -5.11 9.36
C MET A 132 -10.66 -4.06 8.57
N ALA A 133 -9.99 -3.26 7.75
CA ALA A 133 -10.63 -2.27 6.89
C ALA A 133 -11.58 -2.91 5.85
N GLU A 134 -11.39 -4.17 5.49
CA GLU A 134 -12.30 -4.93 4.62
C GLU A 134 -13.55 -5.45 5.35
N SER A 135 -13.65 -5.24 6.67
CA SER A 135 -14.82 -5.65 7.47
C SER A 135 -16.00 -4.73 7.23
N ARG A 136 -17.22 -5.33 7.20
CA ARG A 136 -18.48 -4.56 7.19
C ARG A 136 -18.69 -3.75 8.46
N GLN A 137 -17.95 -4.03 9.51
CA GLN A 137 -18.01 -3.37 10.82
C GLN A 137 -17.02 -2.19 10.93
N LEU A 138 -16.36 -1.79 9.83
CA LEU A 138 -15.30 -0.79 9.83
C LEU A 138 -15.68 0.49 10.57
N LEU A 139 -16.83 1.10 10.24
CA LEU A 139 -17.28 2.34 10.89
C LEU A 139 -17.47 2.22 12.40
N LYS A 140 -17.96 1.05 12.85
CA LYS A 140 -18.12 0.76 14.28
C LYS A 140 -16.76 0.56 14.95
N ILE A 141 -15.86 -0.16 14.30
CA ILE A 141 -14.48 -0.38 14.77
C ILE A 141 -13.74 0.95 14.88
N GLU A 142 -13.78 1.79 13.85
CA GLU A 142 -13.14 3.11 13.86
C GLU A 142 -13.60 3.95 15.06
N ARG A 143 -14.91 4.02 15.29
CA ARG A 143 -15.49 4.77 16.41
C ARG A 143 -15.02 4.26 17.78
N LEU A 144 -14.89 2.95 17.95
CA LEU A 144 -14.46 2.35 19.21
C LEU A 144 -12.95 2.49 19.44
N ILE A 145 -12.16 2.42 18.38
CA ILE A 145 -10.69 2.52 18.44
C ILE A 145 -10.20 3.97 18.51
N GLU A 146 -10.98 4.94 18.01
CA GLU A 146 -10.56 6.34 17.96
C GLU A 146 -10.08 6.88 19.30
N PRO A 147 -10.78 6.70 20.45
CA PRO A 147 -10.30 7.18 21.75
C PRO A 147 -9.00 6.48 22.20
N VAL A 148 -8.86 5.18 21.90
CA VAL A 148 -7.67 4.40 22.23
C VAL A 148 -6.48 4.87 21.42
N ARG A 149 -6.66 5.07 20.09
CA ARG A 149 -5.65 5.63 19.19
C ARG A 149 -5.20 7.01 19.67
N ASP A 150 -6.13 7.90 20.01
CA ASP A 150 -5.83 9.27 20.43
C ASP A 150 -5.05 9.29 21.74
N LEU A 151 -5.40 8.40 22.72
CA LEU A 151 -4.66 8.22 23.95
C LEU A 151 -3.21 7.78 23.67
N PHE A 152 -3.02 6.70 22.90
CA PHE A 152 -1.67 6.20 22.60
C PHE A 152 -0.87 7.18 21.73
N SER A 153 -1.52 7.91 20.82
CA SER A 153 -0.87 8.97 20.05
C SER A 153 -0.37 10.09 20.95
N ALA A 154 -1.17 10.53 21.94
CA ALA A 154 -0.74 11.54 22.91
C ALA A 154 0.46 11.05 23.74
N ILE A 155 0.40 9.81 24.27
CA ILE A 155 1.52 9.19 25.00
C ILE A 155 2.78 9.12 24.13
N PHE A 156 2.64 8.71 22.87
CA PHE A 156 3.76 8.63 21.92
C PHE A 156 4.43 9.98 21.69
N PHE A 157 3.65 11.04 21.42
CA PHE A 157 4.21 12.37 21.21
C PHE A 157 4.85 12.95 22.47
N VAL A 158 4.25 12.71 23.65
CA VAL A 158 4.85 13.11 24.93
C VAL A 158 6.16 12.35 25.16
N ALA A 159 6.20 11.05 24.96
CA ALA A 159 7.42 10.26 25.12
C ALA A 159 8.53 10.73 24.18
N ILE A 160 8.22 11.01 22.90
CA ILE A 160 9.20 11.58 21.95
C ILE A 160 9.66 12.95 22.41
N GLY A 161 8.73 13.81 22.88
CA GLY A 161 9.08 15.12 23.41
C GLY A 161 10.03 15.06 24.61
N LEU A 162 9.84 14.09 25.51
CA LEU A 162 10.73 13.84 26.65
C LEU A 162 12.12 13.32 26.26
N MET A 163 12.26 12.68 25.09
CA MET A 163 13.55 12.25 24.56
C MET A 163 14.34 13.39 23.89
N LEU A 164 13.71 14.55 23.69
CA LEU A 164 14.38 15.73 23.16
C LEU A 164 15.24 16.38 24.25
N ASP A 165 16.56 16.35 24.06
CA ASP A 165 17.49 17.13 24.90
C ASP A 165 17.61 18.54 24.30
N PRO A 166 17.22 19.61 25.05
CA PRO A 166 17.35 20.99 24.61
C PRO A 166 18.79 21.39 24.27
N MET A 167 19.78 20.78 24.94
CA MET A 167 21.20 21.07 24.66
C MET A 167 21.62 20.55 23.29
N ILE A 168 21.11 19.38 22.90
CA ILE A 168 21.33 18.82 21.56
C ILE A 168 20.70 19.71 20.49
N LEU A 169 19.52 20.28 20.74
CA LEU A 169 18.89 21.23 19.82
C LEU A 169 19.75 22.46 19.56
N LEU A 170 20.38 22.99 20.59
CA LEU A 170 21.29 24.14 20.48
C LEU A 170 22.58 23.74 19.75
N GLN A 171 23.14 22.58 20.08
CA GLN A 171 24.38 22.08 19.48
C GLN A 171 24.21 21.79 17.95
N TYR A 172 23.05 21.26 17.53
CA TYR A 172 22.76 20.96 16.14
C TYR A 172 21.79 21.96 15.50
N ALA A 173 21.66 23.16 16.02
CA ALA A 173 20.72 24.19 15.53
C ALA A 173 20.89 24.46 14.04
N TRP A 174 22.12 24.55 13.54
CA TRP A 174 22.38 24.75 12.10
C TRP A 174 21.98 23.58 11.23
N PRO A 175 22.41 22.32 11.48
CA PRO A 175 21.89 21.16 10.76
C PRO A 175 20.38 21.04 10.79
N ILE A 176 19.74 21.27 11.95
CA ILE A 176 18.28 21.21 12.09
C ILE A 176 17.61 22.27 11.20
N ALA A 177 18.10 23.50 11.21
CA ALA A 177 17.55 24.58 10.38
C ALA A 177 17.68 24.25 8.88
N VAL A 178 18.86 23.84 8.44
CA VAL A 178 19.11 23.49 7.02
C VAL A 178 18.25 22.32 6.58
N ILE A 179 18.17 21.24 7.38
CA ILE A 179 17.36 20.07 7.07
C ILE A 179 15.86 20.43 7.07
N THR A 180 15.40 21.24 8.02
CA THR A 180 13.99 21.71 8.07
C THR A 180 13.62 22.46 6.79
N VAL A 181 14.45 23.41 6.37
CA VAL A 181 14.23 24.15 5.11
C VAL A 181 14.27 23.21 3.90
N ALA A 182 15.25 22.32 3.84
CA ALA A 182 15.38 21.37 2.75
C ALA A 182 14.17 20.41 2.67
N VAL A 183 13.66 19.95 3.82
CA VAL A 183 12.44 19.10 3.87
C VAL A 183 11.23 19.88 3.40
N VAL A 184 10.97 21.06 3.95
CA VAL A 184 9.81 21.88 3.58
C VAL A 184 9.82 22.19 2.10
N LEU A 185 10.92 22.70 1.57
CA LEU A 185 11.04 23.04 0.14
C LEU A 185 11.02 21.79 -0.74
N GLY A 186 11.75 20.75 -0.36
CA GLY A 186 11.82 19.51 -1.13
C GLY A 186 10.47 18.79 -1.23
N LYS A 187 9.74 18.67 -0.12
CA LYS A 187 8.40 18.06 -0.13
C LYS A 187 7.36 18.97 -0.79
N MET A 188 7.41 20.27 -0.58
CA MET A 188 6.55 21.22 -1.27
C MET A 188 6.72 21.11 -2.78
N LEU A 189 7.95 21.04 -3.27
CA LEU A 189 8.23 20.89 -4.69
C LEU A 189 7.86 19.49 -5.20
N SER A 190 8.31 18.43 -4.56
CA SER A 190 8.08 17.07 -5.05
C SER A 190 6.61 16.67 -5.02
N CYS A 191 5.91 16.89 -3.89
CA CYS A 191 4.49 16.56 -3.77
C CYS A 191 3.61 17.52 -4.59
N GLY A 192 3.98 18.81 -4.62
CA GLY A 192 3.29 19.81 -5.45
C GLY A 192 3.43 19.53 -6.94
N LEU A 193 4.64 19.25 -7.43
CA LEU A 193 4.87 18.83 -8.82
C LEU A 193 4.18 17.51 -9.14
N GLY A 194 4.24 16.52 -8.22
CA GLY A 194 3.52 15.26 -8.39
C GLY A 194 2.02 15.46 -8.55
N ALA A 195 1.40 16.29 -7.71
CA ALA A 195 -0.02 16.63 -7.81
C ALA A 195 -0.34 17.37 -9.12
N PHE A 196 0.54 18.26 -9.58
CA PHE A 196 0.39 18.98 -10.85
C PHE A 196 0.49 18.02 -12.05
N ILE A 197 1.50 17.15 -12.06
CA ILE A 197 1.68 16.12 -13.11
C ILE A 197 0.48 15.17 -13.15
N ALA A 198 -0.15 14.90 -12.02
CA ALA A 198 -1.40 14.12 -11.93
C ALA A 198 -2.65 14.87 -12.45
N GLY A 199 -2.51 16.11 -12.97
CA GLY A 199 -3.59 16.85 -13.63
C GLY A 199 -4.37 17.80 -12.71
N ASN A 200 -3.85 18.11 -11.53
CA ASN A 200 -4.48 19.10 -10.67
C ASN A 200 -4.01 20.52 -11.04
N ASP A 201 -4.85 21.49 -10.73
CA ASP A 201 -4.51 22.91 -10.93
C ASP A 201 -3.39 23.36 -9.99
N GLY A 202 -2.70 24.43 -10.36
CA GLY A 202 -1.53 24.91 -9.62
C GLY A 202 -1.82 25.26 -8.15
N ARG A 203 -3.02 25.80 -7.85
CA ARG A 203 -3.44 26.12 -6.49
C ARG A 203 -3.63 24.85 -5.64
N THR A 204 -4.34 23.88 -6.17
CA THR A 204 -4.53 22.57 -5.51
C THR A 204 -3.18 21.86 -5.32
N SER A 205 -2.33 21.87 -6.33
CA SER A 205 -1.00 21.26 -6.29
C SER A 205 -0.11 21.89 -5.23
N LEU A 206 -0.13 23.21 -5.10
CA LEU A 206 0.63 23.93 -4.05
C LEU A 206 0.08 23.62 -2.65
N ARG A 207 -1.24 23.55 -2.47
CA ARG A 207 -1.88 23.15 -1.22
C ARG A 207 -1.48 21.74 -0.80
N VAL A 208 -1.44 20.80 -1.75
CA VAL A 208 -0.97 19.41 -1.52
C VAL A 208 0.50 19.43 -1.10
N GLY A 209 1.36 20.12 -1.84
CA GLY A 209 2.79 20.21 -1.52
C GLY A 209 3.05 20.82 -0.15
N MET A 210 2.39 21.93 0.19
CA MET A 210 2.54 22.59 1.48
C MET A 210 1.91 21.81 2.63
N GLY A 211 0.82 21.09 2.40
CA GLY A 211 0.21 20.22 3.39
C GLY A 211 1.05 19.00 3.74
N LEU A 212 1.79 18.44 2.77
CA LEU A 212 2.68 17.29 2.97
C LEU A 212 4.11 17.67 3.38
N SER A 213 4.41 18.94 3.64
CA SER A 213 5.77 19.44 3.93
C SER A 213 6.29 19.14 5.33
N GLN A 214 5.74 18.18 6.03
CA GLN A 214 6.19 17.75 7.35
C GLN A 214 6.69 16.29 7.30
N ILE A 215 7.48 15.89 8.30
CA ILE A 215 7.92 14.51 8.47
C ILE A 215 7.16 13.84 9.62
N GLY A 216 6.82 12.57 9.42
CA GLY A 216 5.97 11.80 10.31
C GLY A 216 6.70 10.84 11.24
N GLU A 217 5.91 10.07 11.97
CA GLU A 217 6.33 9.07 12.94
C GLU A 217 7.22 7.98 12.34
N PHE A 218 7.04 7.60 11.08
CA PHE A 218 7.91 6.64 10.39
C PHE A 218 9.36 7.10 10.32
N SER A 219 9.61 8.42 10.31
CA SER A 219 10.95 9.00 10.36
C SER A 219 11.69 8.62 11.64
N PHE A 220 10.99 8.64 12.77
CA PHE A 220 11.56 8.22 14.07
C PHE A 220 11.81 6.71 14.11
N ILE A 221 10.87 5.93 13.56
CA ILE A 221 10.99 4.47 13.51
C ILE A 221 12.22 4.10 12.68
N ILE A 222 12.40 4.72 11.52
CA ILE A 222 13.56 4.47 10.65
C ILE A 222 14.86 4.94 11.32
N ALA A 223 14.86 6.11 11.97
CA ALA A 223 16.03 6.62 12.67
C ALA A 223 16.41 5.75 13.86
N SER A 224 15.43 5.33 14.68
CA SER A 224 15.61 4.43 15.81
C SER A 224 16.12 3.04 15.37
N LEU A 225 15.56 2.50 14.29
CA LEU A 225 16.01 1.25 13.70
C LEU A 225 17.49 1.36 13.25
N GLY A 226 17.84 2.46 12.58
CA GLY A 226 19.21 2.72 12.16
C GLY A 226 20.20 2.78 13.32
N MET A 227 19.80 3.36 14.47
CA MET A 227 20.58 3.36 15.69
C MET A 227 20.72 1.96 16.29
N THR A 228 19.62 1.23 16.43
CA THR A 228 19.60 -0.14 16.99
C THR A 228 20.49 -1.08 16.19
N LEU A 229 20.49 -0.95 14.87
CA LEU A 229 21.32 -1.75 13.96
C LEU A 229 22.73 -1.19 13.76
N GLN A 230 23.08 -0.10 14.46
CA GLN A 230 24.38 0.58 14.40
C GLN A 230 24.83 1.00 12.99
N VAL A 231 23.88 1.23 12.09
CA VAL A 231 24.12 1.69 10.71
C VAL A 231 24.00 3.21 10.55
N THR A 232 23.60 3.93 11.60
CA THR A 232 23.48 5.39 11.62
C THR A 232 24.20 5.99 12.84
N SER A 233 24.64 7.23 12.68
CA SER A 233 25.27 7.98 13.76
C SER A 233 24.23 8.48 14.78
N ASN A 234 24.66 8.59 16.05
CA ASN A 234 23.80 8.93 17.19
C ASN A 234 23.11 10.30 17.09
N PHE A 235 23.66 11.23 16.28
CA PHE A 235 23.07 12.56 16.11
C PHE A 235 21.81 12.56 15.23
N LEU A 236 21.62 11.52 14.38
CA LEU A 236 20.59 11.52 13.37
C LEU A 236 19.18 11.43 13.96
N TYR A 237 19.01 10.65 15.02
CA TYR A 237 17.73 10.49 15.69
C TYR A 237 17.24 11.81 16.35
N PRO A 238 18.03 12.47 17.22
CA PRO A 238 17.62 13.75 17.79
C PRO A 238 17.33 14.83 16.74
N VAL A 239 18.12 14.89 15.67
CA VAL A 239 17.90 15.83 14.57
C VAL A 239 16.59 15.52 13.84
N ALA A 240 16.30 14.26 13.55
CA ALA A 240 15.05 13.85 12.90
C ALA A 240 13.83 14.23 13.76
N VAL A 241 13.91 14.00 15.08
CA VAL A 241 12.85 14.40 16.02
C VAL A 241 12.66 15.92 16.04
N ALA A 242 13.74 16.69 16.11
CA ALA A 242 13.68 18.15 16.11
C ALA A 242 13.06 18.70 14.82
N VAL A 243 13.50 18.20 13.66
CA VAL A 243 12.96 18.58 12.34
C VAL A 243 11.47 18.23 12.25
N SER A 244 11.06 17.07 12.76
CA SER A 244 9.65 16.69 12.76
C SER A 244 8.79 17.61 13.62
N VAL A 245 9.23 17.94 14.83
CA VAL A 245 8.51 18.89 15.70
C VAL A 245 8.37 20.25 15.02
N LEU A 246 9.45 20.77 14.46
CA LEU A 246 9.43 22.06 13.77
C LEU A 246 8.51 22.04 12.54
N THR A 247 8.62 21.02 11.70
CA THR A 247 7.78 20.90 10.50
C THR A 247 6.31 20.66 10.85
N THR A 248 6.03 19.95 11.94
CA THR A 248 4.68 19.78 12.49
C THR A 248 4.06 21.11 12.91
N LEU A 249 4.81 21.91 13.70
CA LEU A 249 4.36 23.24 14.12
C LEU A 249 4.15 24.19 12.93
N MET A 250 4.94 24.05 11.88
CA MET A 250 4.80 24.86 10.65
C MET A 250 3.61 24.45 9.78
N THR A 251 3.15 23.22 9.85
CA THR A 251 2.13 22.64 8.94
C THR A 251 0.85 23.47 8.81
N PRO A 252 0.15 23.88 9.89
CA PRO A 252 -1.06 24.68 9.76
C PRO A 252 -0.81 26.06 9.14
N TYR A 253 0.36 26.64 9.38
CA TYR A 253 0.75 27.92 8.77
C TYR A 253 1.07 27.77 7.28
N LEU A 254 1.75 26.67 6.89
CA LEU A 254 2.05 26.34 5.50
C LEU A 254 0.78 26.13 4.71
N ILE A 255 -0.18 25.35 5.24
CA ILE A 255 -1.49 25.14 4.59
C ILE A 255 -2.21 26.46 4.34
N ARG A 256 -2.26 27.36 5.35
CA ARG A 256 -2.87 28.69 5.21
C ARG A 256 -2.12 29.57 4.21
N ALA A 257 -0.80 29.48 4.17
CA ALA A 257 0.04 30.28 3.28
C ALA A 257 -0.03 29.81 1.81
N ALA A 258 -0.57 28.63 1.54
CA ALA A 258 -0.67 28.06 0.18
C ALA A 258 -1.51 28.96 -0.74
N ASP A 259 -2.62 29.50 -0.26
CA ASP A 259 -3.50 30.36 -1.05
C ASP A 259 -2.86 31.70 -1.45
N PRO A 260 -2.39 32.54 -0.53
CA PRO A 260 -1.74 33.78 -0.92
C PRO A 260 -0.46 33.54 -1.75
N LEU A 261 0.26 32.45 -1.48
CA LEU A 261 1.44 32.10 -2.25
C LEU A 261 1.06 31.70 -3.68
N SER A 262 -0.02 30.93 -3.88
CA SER A 262 -0.49 30.54 -5.22
C SER A 262 -0.88 31.74 -6.08
N ILE A 263 -1.53 32.76 -5.47
CA ILE A 263 -1.90 34.00 -6.14
C ILE A 263 -0.64 34.79 -6.54
N LYS A 264 0.33 34.92 -5.63
CA LYS A 264 1.59 35.62 -5.93
C LYS A 264 2.40 34.91 -7.00
N LEU A 265 2.51 33.58 -6.94
CA LEU A 265 3.21 32.80 -7.98
C LEU A 265 2.53 32.96 -9.34
N ALA A 266 1.21 32.91 -9.41
CA ALA A 266 0.46 33.11 -10.64
C ALA A 266 0.69 34.54 -11.21
N ALA A 267 0.79 35.54 -10.37
CA ALA A 267 1.03 36.93 -10.79
C ALA A 267 2.46 37.18 -11.32
N VAL A 268 3.45 36.48 -10.75
CA VAL A 268 4.87 36.61 -11.15
C VAL A 268 5.23 35.67 -12.31
N MET A 269 4.41 34.67 -12.58
CA MET A 269 4.68 33.64 -13.59
C MET A 269 4.70 34.25 -15.01
N PRO A 270 5.78 34.03 -15.79
CA PRO A 270 5.84 34.50 -17.18
C PRO A 270 4.68 33.92 -18.00
N GLN A 271 4.04 34.77 -18.84
CA GLN A 271 2.88 34.36 -19.67
C GLN A 271 3.16 33.13 -20.55
N ARG A 272 4.41 32.95 -21.02
CA ARG A 272 4.81 31.77 -21.81
C ARG A 272 4.70 30.49 -20.99
N LEU A 273 5.19 30.50 -19.74
CA LEU A 273 5.15 29.34 -18.84
C LEU A 273 3.70 29.02 -18.42
N SER A 274 2.91 30.05 -18.07
CA SER A 274 1.48 29.90 -17.73
C SER A 274 0.69 29.25 -18.87
N ARG A 275 1.00 29.64 -20.15
CA ARG A 275 0.33 29.05 -21.32
C ARG A 275 0.72 27.58 -21.50
N VAL A 276 2.00 27.22 -21.38
CA VAL A 276 2.46 25.82 -21.48
C VAL A 276 1.84 24.94 -20.39
N LEU A 277 1.81 25.43 -19.15
CA LEU A 277 1.19 24.71 -18.02
C LEU A 277 -0.33 24.58 -18.21
N GLY A 278 -0.99 25.62 -18.76
CA GLY A 278 -2.40 25.58 -19.12
C GLY A 278 -2.70 24.52 -20.18
N MET A 279 -1.94 24.51 -21.28
CA MET A 279 -2.07 23.50 -22.35
C MET A 279 -1.85 22.08 -21.83
N TYR A 280 -0.88 21.87 -20.93
CA TYR A 280 -0.67 20.58 -20.30
C TYR A 280 -1.88 20.13 -19.46
N GLY A 281 -2.46 21.04 -18.66
CA GLY A 281 -3.65 20.77 -17.89
C GLY A 281 -4.87 20.44 -18.74
N GLU A 282 -5.07 21.16 -19.87
CA GLU A 282 -6.15 20.89 -20.83
C GLU A 282 -5.93 19.55 -21.55
N TRP A 283 -4.69 19.26 -21.97
CA TRP A 283 -4.33 17.98 -22.58
C TRP A 283 -4.61 16.80 -21.63
N LEU A 284 -4.20 16.90 -20.37
CA LEU A 284 -4.50 15.87 -19.37
C LEU A 284 -6.01 15.68 -19.13
N ARG A 285 -6.79 16.78 -19.09
CA ARG A 285 -8.24 16.69 -18.98
C ARG A 285 -8.89 16.04 -20.19
N SER A 286 -8.32 16.25 -21.39
CA SER A 286 -8.82 15.63 -22.62
C SER A 286 -8.56 14.11 -22.66
N ILE A 287 -7.50 13.65 -21.99
CA ILE A 287 -7.17 12.21 -21.88
C ILE A 287 -7.98 11.53 -20.75
N GLN A 288 -8.39 12.26 -19.71
CA GLN A 288 -9.20 11.69 -18.66
C GLN A 288 -10.61 11.38 -19.19
N PRO A 289 -11.02 10.10 -19.17
CA PRO A 289 -12.36 9.73 -19.62
C PRO A 289 -13.40 10.48 -18.78
N GLN A 290 -14.27 11.24 -19.43
CA GLN A 290 -15.37 11.98 -18.80
C GLN A 290 -16.69 11.24 -19.04
N GLY A 291 -17.63 11.32 -18.08
CA GLY A 291 -18.94 10.70 -18.20
C GLY A 291 -18.93 9.18 -18.17
N GLU A 292 -19.68 8.55 -19.09
CA GLU A 292 -19.82 7.10 -19.16
C GLU A 292 -18.48 6.37 -19.36
N GLY A 293 -17.53 6.98 -20.08
CA GLY A 293 -16.19 6.44 -20.27
C GLY A 293 -15.37 6.34 -18.98
N ALA A 294 -15.56 7.25 -18.03
CA ALA A 294 -14.88 7.22 -16.73
C ALA A 294 -15.41 6.10 -15.82
N LEU A 295 -16.73 5.90 -15.82
CA LEU A 295 -17.34 4.77 -15.11
C LEU A 295 -16.84 3.43 -15.64
N LEU A 296 -16.73 3.31 -16.93
CA LEU A 296 -16.22 2.11 -17.60
C LEU A 296 -14.76 1.85 -17.30
N ALA A 297 -13.91 2.88 -17.43
CA ALA A 297 -12.50 2.75 -17.10
C ALA A 297 -12.31 2.33 -15.63
N SER A 298 -13.12 2.86 -14.72
CA SER A 298 -13.10 2.47 -13.31
C SER A 298 -13.53 1.01 -13.09
N MET A 299 -14.57 0.54 -13.80
CA MET A 299 -15.03 -0.84 -13.75
C MET A 299 -13.99 -1.81 -14.31
N ILE A 300 -13.41 -1.50 -15.46
CA ILE A 300 -12.33 -2.29 -16.08
C ILE A 300 -11.13 -2.37 -15.14
N ARG A 301 -10.68 -1.23 -14.60
CA ARG A 301 -9.57 -1.18 -13.63
C ARG A 301 -9.86 -2.04 -12.39
N ARG A 302 -11.07 -1.98 -11.85
CA ARG A 302 -11.48 -2.77 -10.69
C ARG A 302 -11.46 -4.28 -11.00
N ILE A 303 -11.97 -4.68 -12.17
CA ILE A 303 -11.95 -6.08 -12.61
C ILE A 303 -10.51 -6.57 -12.79
N LEU A 304 -9.65 -5.78 -13.47
CA LEU A 304 -8.24 -6.12 -13.68
C LEU A 304 -7.48 -6.24 -12.36
N LEU A 305 -7.70 -5.33 -11.40
CA LEU A 305 -7.12 -5.41 -10.06
C LEU A 305 -7.56 -6.69 -9.34
N GLN A 306 -8.84 -7.04 -9.39
CA GLN A 306 -9.35 -8.27 -8.78
C GLN A 306 -8.78 -9.53 -9.43
N VAL A 307 -8.60 -9.55 -10.74
CA VAL A 307 -7.93 -10.65 -11.46
C VAL A 307 -6.47 -10.73 -11.02
N GLY A 308 -5.75 -9.60 -10.99
CA GLY A 308 -4.37 -9.53 -10.54
C GLY A 308 -4.19 -10.06 -9.11
N VAL A 309 -5.06 -9.68 -8.18
CA VAL A 309 -5.06 -10.19 -6.80
C VAL A 309 -5.28 -11.70 -6.79
N ASN A 310 -6.29 -12.22 -7.49
CA ASN A 310 -6.55 -13.67 -7.51
C ASN A 310 -5.36 -14.46 -8.10
N LEU A 311 -4.73 -13.98 -9.16
CA LEU A 311 -3.54 -14.62 -9.74
C LEU A 311 -2.33 -14.54 -8.79
N ALA A 312 -2.13 -13.40 -8.13
CA ALA A 312 -1.08 -13.25 -7.11
C ALA A 312 -1.26 -14.24 -5.95
N LEU A 313 -2.51 -14.50 -5.54
CA LEU A 313 -2.86 -15.51 -4.53
C LEU A 313 -2.50 -16.93 -4.99
N VAL A 314 -2.81 -17.27 -6.22
CA VAL A 314 -2.42 -18.57 -6.80
C VAL A 314 -0.91 -18.73 -6.78
N ILE A 315 -0.17 -17.72 -7.23
CA ILE A 315 1.29 -17.71 -7.21
C ILE A 315 1.80 -17.89 -5.76
N ALA A 316 1.25 -17.16 -4.81
CA ALA A 316 1.64 -17.25 -3.40
C ALA A 316 1.40 -18.65 -2.80
N ILE A 317 0.26 -19.28 -3.12
CA ILE A 317 -0.06 -20.64 -2.65
C ILE A 317 0.98 -21.64 -3.18
N PHE A 318 1.32 -21.59 -4.47
CA PHE A 318 2.31 -22.50 -5.06
C PHE A 318 3.73 -22.25 -4.51
N PHE A 319 4.15 -21.00 -4.37
CA PHE A 319 5.45 -20.67 -3.76
C PHE A 319 5.51 -21.08 -2.29
N SER A 320 4.43 -20.88 -1.53
CA SER A 320 4.34 -21.37 -0.14
C SER A 320 4.44 -22.90 -0.10
N GLY A 321 3.72 -23.59 -0.98
CA GLY A 321 3.80 -25.06 -1.11
C GLY A 321 5.23 -25.52 -1.43
N ALA A 322 5.92 -24.86 -2.33
CA ALA A 322 7.32 -25.16 -2.66
C ALA A 322 8.28 -24.87 -1.49
N TYR A 323 8.10 -23.75 -0.79
CA TYR A 323 8.94 -23.37 0.36
C TYR A 323 8.78 -24.32 1.55
N PHE A 324 7.56 -24.75 1.84
CA PHE A 324 7.27 -25.67 2.92
C PHE A 324 7.39 -27.14 2.51
N ALA A 325 7.69 -27.43 1.25
CA ALA A 325 7.73 -28.80 0.72
C ALA A 325 8.69 -29.70 1.51
N GLU A 326 9.88 -29.21 1.87
CA GLU A 326 10.87 -29.97 2.66
C GLU A 326 10.37 -30.29 4.07
N ARG A 327 9.74 -29.32 4.75
CA ARG A 327 9.18 -29.55 6.09
C ARG A 327 7.97 -30.48 6.05
N MET A 328 7.07 -30.29 5.08
CA MET A 328 5.89 -31.14 4.91
C MET A 328 6.27 -32.55 4.49
N SER A 329 7.30 -32.72 3.67
CA SER A 329 7.79 -34.04 3.30
C SER A 329 8.32 -34.82 4.51
N ALA A 330 8.97 -34.17 5.48
CA ALA A 330 9.41 -34.79 6.72
C ALA A 330 8.23 -35.36 7.54
N TYR A 331 7.11 -34.64 7.61
CA TYR A 331 5.88 -35.12 8.29
C TYR A 331 5.16 -36.22 7.49
N LEU A 332 5.28 -36.20 6.17
CA LEU A 332 4.65 -37.18 5.28
C LEU A 332 5.47 -38.45 5.16
N GLN A 333 6.75 -38.46 5.54
CA GLN A 333 7.62 -39.64 5.51
C GLN A 333 7.08 -40.80 6.32
N ASP A 334 6.41 -40.53 7.45
CA ASP A 334 5.81 -41.57 8.31
C ASP A 334 4.62 -42.27 7.64
N TRP A 335 3.97 -41.64 6.63
CA TRP A 335 2.78 -42.14 5.96
C TRP A 335 3.02 -42.56 4.52
N ILE A 336 3.98 -41.94 3.84
CA ILE A 336 4.27 -42.17 2.42
C ILE A 336 5.79 -42.17 2.22
N SER A 337 6.35 -43.32 1.94
CA SER A 337 7.81 -43.53 1.80
C SER A 337 8.38 -42.99 0.48
N ASP A 338 7.55 -42.83 -0.58
CA ASP A 338 8.02 -42.38 -1.89
C ASP A 338 8.01 -40.85 -1.99
N PRO A 339 9.17 -40.19 -2.19
CA PRO A 339 9.29 -38.74 -2.32
C PRO A 339 8.47 -38.15 -3.48
N SER A 340 8.22 -38.92 -4.52
CA SER A 340 7.42 -38.47 -5.68
C SER A 340 5.97 -38.27 -5.31
N TRP A 341 5.40 -39.18 -4.51
CA TRP A 341 4.02 -39.08 -4.02
C TRP A 341 3.86 -37.96 -2.98
N GLN A 342 4.87 -37.74 -2.15
CA GLN A 342 4.87 -36.61 -1.20
C GLN A 342 4.77 -35.25 -1.95
N LYS A 343 5.60 -35.06 -2.98
CA LYS A 343 5.58 -33.86 -3.82
C LYS A 343 4.25 -33.72 -4.60
N ALA A 344 3.70 -34.82 -5.10
CA ALA A 344 2.43 -34.83 -5.79
C ALA A 344 1.27 -34.45 -4.87
N LEU A 345 1.27 -34.87 -3.60
CA LEU A 345 0.29 -34.46 -2.60
C LEU A 345 0.38 -33.00 -2.24
N ILE A 346 1.59 -32.46 -2.04
CA ILE A 346 1.82 -31.03 -1.77
C ILE A 346 1.33 -30.20 -2.97
N TRP A 347 1.67 -30.63 -4.19
CA TRP A 347 1.20 -30.00 -5.43
C TRP A 347 -0.33 -30.05 -5.55
N GLY A 348 -0.94 -31.20 -5.30
CA GLY A 348 -2.37 -31.39 -5.35
C GLY A 348 -3.11 -30.54 -4.30
N GLY A 349 -2.56 -30.44 -3.11
CA GLY A 349 -3.06 -29.56 -2.06
C GLY A 349 -2.98 -28.08 -2.44
N ALA A 350 -1.85 -27.63 -3.01
CA ALA A 350 -1.68 -26.28 -3.53
C ALA A 350 -2.65 -25.98 -4.67
N LEU A 351 -2.84 -26.92 -5.60
CA LEU A 351 -3.81 -26.80 -6.69
C LEU A 351 -5.24 -26.68 -6.14
N LEU A 352 -5.62 -27.53 -5.20
CA LEU A 352 -6.98 -27.56 -4.62
C LEU A 352 -7.26 -26.24 -3.85
N LEU A 353 -6.30 -25.72 -3.12
CA LEU A 353 -6.39 -24.42 -2.43
C LEU A 353 -6.45 -23.25 -3.43
N SER A 354 -5.82 -23.37 -4.59
CA SER A 354 -5.81 -22.33 -5.61
C SER A 354 -7.07 -22.30 -6.49
N LEU A 355 -7.82 -23.40 -6.57
CA LEU A 355 -9.01 -23.55 -7.42
C LEU A 355 -10.05 -22.42 -7.27
N PRO A 356 -10.46 -22.00 -6.05
CA PRO A 356 -11.45 -20.93 -5.90
C PRO A 356 -10.96 -19.60 -6.48
N PHE A 357 -9.67 -19.30 -6.38
CA PHE A 357 -9.07 -18.08 -6.92
C PHE A 357 -8.93 -18.13 -8.44
N LEU A 358 -8.58 -19.28 -8.99
CA LEU A 358 -8.55 -19.53 -10.44
C LEU A 358 -9.94 -19.39 -11.06
N ILE A 359 -10.96 -19.99 -10.44
CA ILE A 359 -12.35 -19.85 -10.88
C ILE A 359 -12.80 -18.39 -10.80
N ALA A 360 -12.47 -17.68 -9.70
CA ALA A 360 -12.81 -16.29 -9.55
C ALA A 360 -12.11 -15.41 -10.62
N ALA A 361 -10.83 -15.63 -10.89
CA ALA A 361 -10.08 -14.92 -11.93
C ALA A 361 -10.70 -15.17 -13.32
N TYR A 362 -10.99 -16.41 -13.66
CA TYR A 362 -11.62 -16.77 -14.92
C TYR A 362 -13.01 -16.13 -15.10
N ARG A 363 -13.87 -16.19 -14.07
CA ARG A 363 -15.20 -15.55 -14.11
C ARG A 363 -15.11 -14.05 -14.32
N LYS A 364 -14.13 -13.38 -13.70
CA LYS A 364 -13.89 -11.96 -13.87
C LYS A 364 -13.34 -11.62 -15.26
N LEU A 365 -12.42 -12.42 -15.80
CA LEU A 365 -11.93 -12.26 -17.18
C LEU A 365 -13.06 -12.48 -18.22
N LYS A 366 -13.94 -13.46 -17.99
CA LYS A 366 -15.12 -13.67 -18.81
C LYS A 366 -16.09 -12.49 -18.76
N ALA A 367 -16.34 -11.92 -17.57
CA ALA A 367 -17.15 -10.71 -17.43
C ALA A 367 -16.52 -9.50 -18.14
N LEU A 368 -15.19 -9.36 -18.06
CA LEU A 368 -14.44 -8.32 -18.76
C LEU A 368 -14.54 -8.49 -20.28
N SER A 369 -14.46 -9.72 -20.82
CA SER A 369 -14.60 -9.99 -22.25
C SER A 369 -15.98 -9.63 -22.79
N MET A 370 -17.04 -9.89 -22.02
CA MET A 370 -18.40 -9.49 -22.37
C MET A 370 -18.55 -7.96 -22.40
N LEU A 371 -18.04 -7.26 -21.38
CA LEU A 371 -18.02 -5.80 -21.33
C LEU A 371 -17.27 -5.21 -22.53
N LEU A 372 -16.08 -5.72 -22.83
CA LEU A 372 -15.27 -5.24 -23.97
C LEU A 372 -15.94 -5.55 -25.32
N ALA A 373 -16.60 -6.69 -25.46
CA ALA A 373 -17.32 -7.05 -26.68
C ALA A 373 -18.54 -6.14 -26.91
N GLU A 374 -19.26 -5.78 -25.85
CA GLU A 374 -20.47 -4.97 -25.94
C GLU A 374 -20.15 -3.51 -26.26
N MET A 375 -19.07 -2.98 -25.73
CA MET A 375 -18.70 -1.58 -25.79
C MET A 375 -17.59 -1.25 -26.80
N GLY A 376 -16.69 -2.19 -27.07
CA GLY A 376 -15.59 -1.97 -28.03
C GLY A 376 -16.02 -1.96 -29.48
N VAL A 377 -17.19 -2.55 -29.78
CA VAL A 377 -17.70 -2.66 -31.15
C VAL A 377 -18.95 -1.78 -31.31
N LYS A 378 -18.75 -0.52 -31.70
CA LYS A 378 -19.87 0.36 -32.06
C LYS A 378 -20.50 -0.08 -33.38
N PRO A 379 -21.83 0.02 -33.51
CA PRO A 379 -22.53 -0.34 -34.77
C PRO A 379 -22.03 0.43 -36.01
N GLU A 380 -21.54 1.65 -35.78
CA GLU A 380 -21.00 2.54 -36.81
C GLU A 380 -19.67 2.02 -37.42
N MET A 381 -18.89 1.22 -36.66
CA MET A 381 -17.58 0.73 -37.11
C MET A 381 -17.63 -0.63 -37.81
N ALA A 382 -18.56 -1.49 -37.46
CA ALA A 382 -18.59 -2.88 -37.93
C ALA A 382 -19.79 -3.24 -38.83
N GLY A 383 -20.76 -2.34 -39.01
CA GLY A 383 -21.91 -2.52 -39.90
C GLY A 383 -22.66 -3.83 -39.66
N ARG A 384 -22.98 -4.58 -40.76
CA ARG A 384 -23.70 -5.86 -40.70
C ARG A 384 -22.96 -7.00 -39.95
N HIS A 385 -21.69 -6.80 -39.59
CA HIS A 385 -20.84 -7.82 -38.96
C HIS A 385 -20.65 -7.59 -37.45
N THR A 386 -21.25 -6.58 -36.88
CA THR A 386 -21.12 -6.17 -35.45
C THR A 386 -21.36 -7.34 -34.50
N GLU A 387 -22.41 -8.11 -34.71
CA GLU A 387 -22.73 -9.28 -33.86
C GLU A 387 -21.70 -10.42 -33.96
N ARG A 388 -21.15 -10.66 -35.18
CA ARG A 388 -20.09 -11.65 -35.33
C ARG A 388 -18.81 -11.25 -34.59
N VAL A 389 -18.39 -9.98 -34.72
CA VAL A 389 -17.18 -9.48 -34.08
C VAL A 389 -17.35 -9.50 -32.56
N ARG A 390 -18.49 -9.08 -32.03
CA ARG A 390 -18.81 -9.16 -30.60
C ARG A 390 -18.75 -10.59 -30.08
N ARG A 391 -19.33 -11.56 -30.81
CA ARG A 391 -19.29 -12.97 -30.43
C ARG A 391 -17.87 -13.53 -30.43
N VAL A 392 -17.09 -13.23 -31.46
CA VAL A 392 -15.69 -13.65 -31.53
C VAL A 392 -14.88 -13.11 -30.36
N ILE A 393 -15.00 -11.83 -30.02
CA ILE A 393 -14.31 -11.23 -28.87
C ILE A 393 -14.77 -11.88 -27.57
N ALA A 394 -16.07 -12.11 -27.39
CA ALA A 394 -16.63 -12.72 -26.19
C ALA A 394 -16.21 -14.18 -26.01
N GLU A 395 -15.91 -14.93 -27.08
CA GLU A 395 -15.47 -16.31 -27.03
C GLU A 395 -13.95 -16.48 -27.01
N VAL A 396 -13.21 -15.66 -27.77
CA VAL A 396 -11.74 -15.80 -27.91
C VAL A 396 -11.02 -15.35 -26.63
N ILE A 397 -11.44 -14.26 -26.00
CA ILE A 397 -10.77 -13.75 -24.79
C ILE A 397 -10.83 -14.76 -23.63
N PRO A 398 -11.97 -15.41 -23.31
CA PRO A 398 -12.02 -16.46 -22.30
C PRO A 398 -11.13 -17.67 -22.61
N ILE A 399 -11.03 -18.08 -23.90
CA ILE A 399 -10.16 -19.18 -24.31
C ILE A 399 -8.68 -18.80 -24.11
N LEU A 400 -8.29 -17.61 -24.53
CA LEU A 400 -6.94 -17.10 -24.30
C LEU A 400 -6.63 -16.96 -22.80
N SER A 401 -7.60 -16.55 -21.99
CA SER A 401 -7.42 -16.44 -20.54
C SER A 401 -7.24 -17.82 -19.89
N LEU A 402 -7.95 -18.85 -20.35
CA LEU A 402 -7.74 -20.23 -19.90
C LEU A 402 -6.35 -20.74 -20.28
N LEU A 403 -5.89 -20.43 -21.50
CA LEU A 403 -4.53 -20.78 -21.93
C LEU A 403 -3.46 -20.13 -21.06
N VAL A 404 -3.62 -18.83 -20.76
CA VAL A 404 -2.69 -18.10 -19.87
C VAL A 404 -2.69 -18.69 -18.45
N ILE A 405 -3.86 -19.00 -17.90
CA ILE A 405 -4.00 -19.64 -16.59
C ILE A 405 -3.34 -21.02 -16.61
N PHE A 406 -3.53 -21.81 -17.65
CA PHE A 406 -2.91 -23.11 -17.80
C PHE A 406 -1.37 -23.02 -17.89
N LEU A 407 -0.84 -22.08 -18.68
CA LEU A 407 0.60 -21.83 -18.77
C LEU A 407 1.18 -21.37 -17.44
N LEU A 408 0.46 -20.51 -16.70
CA LEU A 408 0.84 -20.09 -15.36
C LEU A 408 0.92 -21.28 -14.41
N LEU A 409 -0.10 -22.15 -14.39
CA LEU A 409 -0.11 -23.34 -13.56
C LEU A 409 1.01 -24.32 -13.95
N ALA A 410 1.29 -24.50 -15.24
CA ALA A 410 2.40 -25.33 -15.71
C ALA A 410 3.75 -24.77 -15.24
N ALA A 411 3.96 -23.45 -15.34
CA ALA A 411 5.17 -22.78 -14.85
C ALA A 411 5.33 -22.90 -13.33
N LEU A 412 4.24 -22.73 -12.57
CA LEU A 412 4.25 -22.87 -11.10
C LEU A 412 4.43 -24.32 -10.66
N SER A 413 3.93 -25.28 -11.43
CA SER A 413 4.11 -26.72 -11.15
C SER A 413 5.57 -27.14 -11.20
N ALA A 414 6.38 -26.51 -12.06
CA ALA A 414 7.81 -26.77 -12.16
C ALA A 414 8.58 -26.43 -10.85
N SER A 415 8.03 -25.60 -9.98
CA SER A 415 8.64 -25.26 -8.67
C SER A 415 8.50 -26.37 -7.63
N ILE A 416 7.52 -27.26 -7.78
CA ILE A 416 7.23 -28.35 -6.81
C ILE A 416 7.54 -29.70 -7.40
N LEU A 417 7.20 -29.92 -8.68
CA LEU A 417 7.42 -31.21 -9.36
C LEU A 417 8.79 -31.25 -10.04
N PRO A 418 9.51 -32.38 -9.99
CA PRO A 418 10.77 -32.52 -10.69
C PRO A 418 10.55 -32.48 -12.21
N THR A 419 11.39 -31.74 -12.92
CA THR A 419 11.31 -31.46 -14.36
C THR A 419 11.35 -32.73 -15.26
N ASN A 420 11.85 -33.83 -14.76
CA ASN A 420 12.01 -35.07 -15.53
C ASN A 420 10.74 -35.96 -15.62
N LYS A 421 9.59 -35.52 -15.05
CA LYS A 421 8.33 -36.27 -15.09
C LYS A 421 7.15 -35.45 -15.66
N LEU A 422 7.44 -34.33 -16.30
CA LEU A 422 6.44 -33.47 -16.96
C LEU A 422 6.34 -33.73 -18.48
N LEU A 423 7.03 -34.71 -18.99
CA LEU A 423 6.90 -35.34 -20.31
C LEU A 423 6.35 -36.77 -20.09
#